data_49c407e003ddd46a3e264bd9c1cf1d8c
#
_entry.id   49c407e003ddd46a3e264bd9c1cf1d8c
#
_cell.length_a   1.000
_cell.length_b   1.000
_cell.length_c   1.000
_cell.angle_alpha   90.00
_cell.angle_beta   90.00
_cell.angle_gamma   90.00
#
_symmetry.space_group_name_H-M   'P 1'
#
loop_
_entity.id
_entity.type
_entity.pdbx_description
1 polymer ?
#
loop_
_entity_poly.entity_id
_entity_poly.type
_entity_poly.pdbx_seq_one_letter_code
_entity_poly.pdbx_strand_id
1 'polypeptide(L)'
;MGSATHGKSLGLSLRNIYETLAISVPTVTDSLRGRVTKEVCDFRLDRWSRNIVANARMELEVEGRENLRPGETYLVMSNHQSHYDVPVLFQVVGPNIRMVAKRELFRVPIFGGALAAGGFISIDRTDRHAAIRSLDEARRLLASGTHVWIAPEGTRSRTGELLPFKKGAFYLAFEARLPILPVTIQGTRNALPAEGVRSTPGAHVRVRIHPHIDAVPYAERGKPGRAALMEEVRRVLEGGL
;
A
#
# COMPACT_ATOMS: atom_id res chain seq x y z
N MET A 1 -14.27 19.17 -24.36
CA MET A 1 -15.05 18.99 -23.14
C MET A 1 -14.21 19.51 -21.97
N GLY A 2 -14.66 20.61 -21.34
CA GLY A 2 -13.86 21.31 -20.33
C GLY A 2 -13.68 20.50 -19.07
N SER A 3 -12.45 20.25 -18.67
CA SER A 3 -12.08 19.76 -17.36
C SER A 3 -12.58 20.76 -16.31
N ALA A 4 -13.65 20.43 -15.60
CA ALA A 4 -14.07 21.20 -14.44
C ALA A 4 -12.93 21.10 -13.39
N THR A 5 -12.17 22.17 -13.22
CA THR A 5 -11.16 22.28 -12.15
C THR A 5 -11.88 22.28 -10.81
N HIS A 6 -12.02 21.10 -10.21
CA HIS A 6 -12.58 20.95 -8.88
C HIS A 6 -11.60 21.56 -7.86
N GLY A 7 -12.05 22.57 -7.13
CA GLY A 7 -11.23 23.20 -6.09
C GLY A 7 -10.91 22.26 -4.92
N LYS A 8 -9.80 22.52 -4.22
CA LYS A 8 -9.40 21.80 -3.01
C LYS A 8 -10.53 21.88 -1.95
N SER A 9 -10.96 20.74 -1.42
CA SER A 9 -12.06 20.61 -0.48
C SER A 9 -11.59 20.10 0.89
N LEU A 10 -11.74 20.93 1.92
CA LEU A 10 -11.56 20.50 3.30
C LEU A 10 -12.67 19.54 3.74
N GLY A 11 -13.90 19.77 3.26
CA GLY A 11 -15.06 18.90 3.57
C GLY A 11 -14.85 17.46 3.09
N LEU A 12 -14.23 17.27 1.90
CA LEU A 12 -13.86 15.95 1.42
C LEU A 12 -12.82 15.29 2.34
N SER A 13 -11.80 16.02 2.76
CA SER A 13 -10.78 15.49 3.68
C SER A 13 -11.40 15.09 5.03
N LEU A 14 -12.29 15.91 5.58
CA LEU A 14 -13.01 15.60 6.84
C LEU A 14 -13.91 14.37 6.68
N ARG A 15 -14.62 14.25 5.55
CA ARG A 15 -15.42 13.07 5.24
C ARG A 15 -14.57 11.79 5.20
N ASN A 16 -13.41 11.83 4.59
CA ASN A 16 -12.51 10.68 4.54
C ASN A 16 -11.89 10.33 5.89
N ILE A 17 -11.64 11.32 6.76
CA ILE A 17 -11.27 11.10 8.16
C ILE A 17 -12.42 10.40 8.90
N TYR A 18 -13.66 10.85 8.72
CA TYR A 18 -14.84 10.19 9.29
C TYR A 18 -14.95 8.73 8.83
N GLU A 19 -14.83 8.42 7.55
CA GLU A 19 -14.83 7.05 7.02
C GLU A 19 -13.75 6.18 7.69
N THR A 20 -12.56 6.76 7.90
CA THR A 20 -11.45 6.06 8.57
C THR A 20 -11.78 5.78 10.04
N LEU A 21 -12.35 6.73 10.76
CA LEU A 21 -12.80 6.53 12.15
C LEU A 21 -13.96 5.54 12.24
N ALA A 22 -14.89 5.56 11.27
CA ALA A 22 -16.05 4.68 11.22
C ALA A 22 -15.68 3.19 11.10
N ILE A 23 -14.51 2.86 10.55
CA ILE A 23 -13.99 1.50 10.58
C ILE A 23 -13.01 1.25 11.74
N SER A 24 -12.27 2.26 12.17
CA SER A 24 -11.26 2.12 13.22
C SER A 24 -11.88 1.85 14.59
N VAL A 25 -12.92 2.60 14.96
CA VAL A 25 -13.61 2.43 16.25
C VAL A 25 -14.14 1.00 16.43
N PRO A 26 -14.98 0.45 15.53
CA PRO A 26 -15.45 -0.93 15.69
C PRO A 26 -14.33 -1.95 15.61
N THR A 27 -13.25 -1.69 14.87
CA THR A 27 -12.11 -2.62 14.81
C THR A 27 -11.39 -2.69 16.16
N VAL A 28 -11.15 -1.56 16.81
CA VAL A 28 -10.55 -1.54 18.15
C VAL A 28 -11.48 -2.18 19.19
N THR A 29 -12.76 -1.84 19.18
CA THR A 29 -13.73 -2.41 20.15
C THR A 29 -13.92 -3.90 20.00
N ASP A 30 -13.92 -4.41 18.76
CA ASP A 30 -14.00 -5.85 18.48
C ASP A 30 -12.68 -6.56 18.82
N SER A 31 -11.55 -5.91 18.64
CA SER A 31 -10.24 -6.43 19.04
C SER A 31 -10.17 -6.67 20.55
N LEU A 32 -10.65 -5.71 21.35
CA LEU A 32 -10.72 -5.85 22.81
C LEU A 32 -11.65 -6.98 23.27
N ARG A 33 -12.60 -7.40 22.40
CA ARG A 33 -13.53 -8.50 22.65
C ARG A 33 -13.12 -9.83 22.01
N GLY A 34 -11.93 -9.89 21.37
CA GLY A 34 -11.45 -11.07 20.66
C GLY A 34 -12.26 -11.46 19.42
N ARG A 35 -12.98 -10.50 18.80
CA ARG A 35 -13.89 -10.73 17.67
C ARG A 35 -13.31 -10.32 16.30
N VAL A 36 -12.10 -9.80 16.27
CA VAL A 36 -11.46 -9.42 15.01
C VAL A 36 -10.92 -10.66 14.34
N THR A 37 -11.45 -10.97 13.15
CA THR A 37 -10.89 -11.98 12.24
C THR A 37 -10.36 -11.31 10.98
N LYS A 38 -9.61 -12.07 10.17
CA LYS A 38 -9.10 -11.59 8.89
C LYS A 38 -10.25 -11.15 7.98
N GLU A 39 -11.32 -11.94 7.90
CA GLU A 39 -12.50 -11.70 7.05
C GLU A 39 -13.21 -10.41 7.47
N VAL A 40 -13.35 -10.16 8.78
CA VAL A 40 -13.92 -8.91 9.30
C VAL A 40 -13.06 -7.71 8.90
N CYS A 41 -11.73 -7.84 9.00
CA CYS A 41 -10.82 -6.78 8.57
C CYS A 41 -10.90 -6.54 7.06
N ASP A 42 -10.86 -7.61 6.27
CA ASP A 42 -10.90 -7.53 4.81
C ASP A 42 -12.22 -6.88 4.34
N PHE A 43 -13.36 -7.25 4.91
CA PHE A 43 -14.66 -6.62 4.63
C PHE A 43 -14.67 -5.13 4.96
N ARG A 44 -14.12 -4.74 6.13
CA ARG A 44 -14.05 -3.34 6.55
C ARG A 44 -13.14 -2.52 5.64
N LEU A 45 -11.98 -3.07 5.28
CA LEU A 45 -11.00 -2.40 4.42
C LEU A 45 -11.53 -2.24 2.98
N ASP A 46 -12.23 -3.25 2.45
CA ASP A 46 -12.90 -3.16 1.15
C ASP A 46 -13.97 -2.06 1.14
N ARG A 47 -14.85 -2.04 2.13
CA ARG A 47 -15.88 -1.00 2.27
C ARG A 47 -15.27 0.39 2.43
N TRP A 48 -14.27 0.53 3.29
CA TRP A 48 -13.58 1.79 3.54
C TRP A 48 -12.93 2.33 2.28
N SER A 49 -12.14 1.51 1.59
CA SER A 49 -11.43 1.93 0.40
C SER A 49 -12.38 2.32 -0.74
N ARG A 50 -13.49 1.58 -0.89
CA ARG A 50 -14.57 1.91 -1.83
C ARG A 50 -15.18 3.27 -1.54
N ASN A 51 -15.51 3.53 -0.27
CA ASN A 51 -16.06 4.82 0.15
C ASN A 51 -15.07 5.97 -0.08
N ILE A 52 -13.78 5.79 0.24
CA ILE A 52 -12.75 6.81 0.01
C ILE A 52 -12.62 7.17 -1.48
N VAL A 53 -12.54 6.16 -2.35
CA VAL A 53 -12.45 6.35 -3.80
C VAL A 53 -13.70 7.03 -4.35
N ALA A 54 -14.89 6.60 -3.92
CA ALA A 54 -16.17 7.17 -4.33
C ALA A 54 -16.34 8.61 -3.83
N ASN A 55 -16.02 8.90 -2.56
CA ASN A 55 -16.07 10.26 -1.99
C ASN A 55 -15.18 11.23 -2.76
N ALA A 56 -13.99 10.78 -3.15
CA ALA A 56 -13.04 11.53 -3.94
C ALA A 56 -13.43 11.61 -5.44
N ARG A 57 -14.49 10.93 -5.85
CA ARG A 57 -14.92 10.84 -7.26
C ARG A 57 -13.75 10.46 -8.17
N MET A 58 -12.93 9.51 -7.74
CA MET A 58 -11.79 9.06 -8.53
C MET A 58 -12.28 8.17 -9.67
N GLU A 59 -11.73 8.41 -10.84
CA GLU A 59 -11.90 7.54 -12.01
C GLU A 59 -10.68 6.63 -12.07
N LEU A 60 -10.89 5.32 -11.79
CA LEU A 60 -9.83 4.33 -11.80
C LEU A 60 -9.77 3.63 -13.15
N GLU A 61 -8.64 3.79 -13.85
CA GLU A 61 -8.27 3.03 -15.03
C GLU A 61 -7.25 1.98 -14.62
N VAL A 62 -7.56 0.70 -14.80
CA VAL A 62 -6.73 -0.41 -14.31
C VAL A 62 -6.37 -1.35 -15.46
N GLU A 63 -5.06 -1.45 -15.71
CA GLU A 63 -4.47 -2.35 -16.70
C GLU A 63 -3.73 -3.51 -16.03
N GLY A 64 -3.63 -4.66 -16.68
CA GLY A 64 -2.82 -5.80 -16.25
C GLY A 64 -3.45 -6.62 -15.11
N ARG A 65 -4.77 -6.60 -14.94
CA ARG A 65 -5.47 -7.40 -13.90
C ARG A 65 -5.19 -8.89 -14.00
N GLU A 66 -4.90 -9.40 -15.19
CA GLU A 66 -4.53 -10.78 -15.48
C GLU A 66 -3.20 -11.19 -14.80
N ASN A 67 -2.37 -10.23 -14.40
CA ASN A 67 -1.13 -10.48 -13.68
C ASN A 67 -1.35 -10.78 -12.19
N LEU A 68 -2.54 -10.49 -11.65
CA LEU A 68 -2.97 -10.87 -10.31
C LEU A 68 -3.67 -12.23 -10.37
N ARG A 69 -2.90 -13.31 -10.19
CA ARG A 69 -3.40 -14.68 -10.35
C ARG A 69 -4.13 -15.16 -9.10
N PRO A 70 -5.30 -15.78 -9.24
CA PRO A 70 -6.02 -16.36 -8.10
C PRO A 70 -5.17 -17.40 -7.37
N GLY A 71 -5.19 -17.36 -6.04
CA GLY A 71 -4.46 -18.32 -5.18
C GLY A 71 -2.98 -18.04 -4.99
N GLU A 72 -2.40 -17.11 -5.73
CA GLU A 72 -1.02 -16.67 -5.50
C GLU A 72 -0.94 -15.59 -4.42
N THR A 73 0.17 -15.55 -3.71
CA THR A 73 0.48 -14.51 -2.71
C THR A 73 1.66 -13.68 -3.17
N TYR A 74 1.54 -12.36 -3.07
CA TYR A 74 2.54 -11.44 -3.60
C TYR A 74 3.08 -10.48 -2.55
N LEU A 75 4.38 -10.18 -2.67
CA LEU A 75 4.93 -8.95 -2.15
C LEU A 75 4.65 -7.84 -3.17
N VAL A 76 3.64 -7.03 -2.90
CA VAL A 76 3.25 -5.92 -3.79
C VAL A 76 4.22 -4.75 -3.59
N MET A 77 4.84 -4.29 -4.65
CA MET A 77 5.71 -3.11 -4.64
C MET A 77 5.18 -2.06 -5.60
N SER A 78 4.98 -0.83 -5.13
CA SER A 78 4.56 0.28 -5.98
C SER A 78 5.35 1.55 -5.69
N ASN A 79 5.36 2.48 -6.65
CA ASN A 79 5.65 3.89 -6.35
C ASN A 79 4.65 4.43 -5.32
N HIS A 80 5.00 5.54 -4.65
CA HIS A 80 4.16 6.12 -3.61
C HIS A 80 4.14 7.65 -3.72
N GLN A 81 2.97 8.25 -3.95
CA GLN A 81 2.82 9.69 -4.17
C GLN A 81 1.74 10.32 -3.28
N SER A 82 0.81 9.51 -2.72
CA SER A 82 -0.35 10.03 -2.01
C SER A 82 -0.82 9.08 -0.92
N HIS A 83 -1.53 9.59 0.08
CA HIS A 83 -2.30 8.73 0.97
C HIS A 83 -3.42 7.96 0.25
N TYR A 84 -3.87 8.45 -0.90
CA TYR A 84 -4.87 7.77 -1.72
C TYR A 84 -4.35 6.53 -2.44
N ASP A 85 -3.02 6.31 -2.51
CA ASP A 85 -2.47 5.05 -3.04
C ASP A 85 -2.98 3.86 -2.24
N VAL A 86 -3.18 4.04 -0.91
CA VAL A 86 -3.66 2.99 -0.02
C VAL A 86 -5.05 2.48 -0.40
N PRO A 87 -6.13 3.32 -0.42
CA PRO A 87 -7.44 2.85 -0.83
C PRO A 87 -7.50 2.39 -2.30
N VAL A 88 -6.69 2.97 -3.18
CA VAL A 88 -6.58 2.52 -4.58
C VAL A 88 -6.04 1.09 -4.65
N LEU A 89 -4.98 0.77 -3.91
CA LEU A 89 -4.43 -0.59 -3.86
C LEU A 89 -5.43 -1.62 -3.32
N PHE A 90 -6.23 -1.27 -2.29
CA PHE A 90 -7.31 -2.15 -1.82
C PHE A 90 -8.36 -2.43 -2.90
N GLN A 91 -8.66 -1.47 -3.77
CA GLN A 91 -9.63 -1.65 -4.86
C GLN A 91 -9.05 -2.41 -6.07
N VAL A 92 -7.75 -2.39 -6.23
CA VAL A 92 -7.06 -2.96 -7.40
C VAL A 92 -6.52 -4.36 -7.12
N VAL A 93 -5.86 -4.55 -5.98
CA VAL A 93 -5.27 -5.84 -5.56
C VAL A 93 -6.27 -6.66 -4.75
N GLY A 94 -7.20 -5.99 -4.07
CA GLY A 94 -8.20 -6.63 -3.22
C GLY A 94 -7.93 -6.40 -1.72
N PRO A 95 -8.91 -6.75 -0.86
CA PRO A 95 -8.84 -6.45 0.57
C PRO A 95 -7.87 -7.36 1.36
N ASN A 96 -7.43 -8.47 0.75
CA ASN A 96 -6.45 -9.38 1.33
C ASN A 96 -5.00 -8.85 1.22
N ILE A 97 -4.79 -7.58 1.50
CA ILE A 97 -3.47 -6.95 1.50
C ILE A 97 -3.23 -6.23 2.83
N ARG A 98 -2.02 -6.31 3.37
CA ARG A 98 -1.58 -5.55 4.54
C ARG A 98 -0.37 -4.70 4.17
N MET A 99 -0.24 -3.58 4.83
CA MET A 99 0.74 -2.56 4.45
C MET A 99 1.78 -2.37 5.53
N VAL A 100 3.02 -2.17 5.09
CA VAL A 100 4.09 -1.72 5.97
C VAL A 100 3.96 -0.22 6.17
N ALA A 101 3.67 0.21 7.39
CA ALA A 101 3.41 1.60 7.73
C ALA A 101 4.37 2.12 8.81
N LYS A 102 4.57 3.44 8.84
CA LYS A 102 5.44 4.09 9.83
C LYS A 102 4.94 3.86 11.25
N ARG A 103 5.85 3.57 12.20
CA ARG A 103 5.57 3.39 13.62
C ARG A 103 4.74 4.52 14.24
N GLU A 104 4.96 5.76 13.80
CA GLU A 104 4.24 6.94 14.30
C GLU A 104 2.72 6.83 14.08
N LEU A 105 2.28 6.17 12.99
CA LEU A 105 0.85 5.97 12.71
C LEU A 105 0.19 5.05 13.75
N PHE A 106 0.94 4.10 14.30
CA PHE A 106 0.44 3.19 15.35
C PHE A 106 0.31 3.87 16.72
N ARG A 107 0.84 5.09 16.88
CA ARG A 107 0.68 5.91 18.10
C ARG A 107 -0.52 6.85 18.04
N VAL A 108 -1.16 6.99 16.87
CA VAL A 108 -2.35 7.82 16.71
C VAL A 108 -3.52 7.14 17.46
N PRO A 109 -4.20 7.83 18.38
CA PRO A 109 -5.31 7.27 19.15
C PRO A 109 -6.38 6.66 18.24
N ILE A 110 -6.94 5.50 18.61
CA ILE A 110 -7.94 4.72 17.86
C ILE A 110 -7.37 4.17 16.54
N PHE A 111 -6.85 5.01 15.66
CA PHE A 111 -6.34 4.61 14.35
C PHE A 111 -5.16 3.63 14.47
N GLY A 112 -4.20 3.91 15.37
CA GLY A 112 -3.06 3.01 15.60
C GLY A 112 -3.48 1.64 16.13
N GLY A 113 -4.45 1.60 17.04
CA GLY A 113 -5.03 0.35 17.53
C GLY A 113 -5.75 -0.44 16.42
N ALA A 114 -6.44 0.26 15.53
CA ALA A 114 -7.11 -0.36 14.38
C ALA A 114 -6.11 -0.92 13.37
N LEU A 115 -5.00 -0.22 13.11
CA LEU A 115 -3.91 -0.73 12.26
C LEU A 115 -3.31 -2.02 12.84
N ALA A 116 -2.99 -2.03 14.14
CA ALA A 116 -2.45 -3.21 14.81
C ALA A 116 -3.44 -4.39 14.77
N ALA A 117 -4.70 -4.17 15.14
CA ALA A 117 -5.75 -5.17 15.10
C ALA A 117 -6.05 -5.67 13.66
N GLY A 118 -5.89 -4.80 12.67
CA GLY A 118 -6.05 -5.13 11.25
C GLY A 118 -4.87 -5.90 10.65
N GLY A 119 -3.80 -6.16 11.40
CA GLY A 119 -2.62 -6.88 10.91
C GLY A 119 -1.69 -6.04 10.03
N PHE A 120 -1.74 -4.71 10.15
CA PHE A 120 -0.77 -3.83 9.47
C PHE A 120 0.58 -3.90 10.17
N ILE A 121 1.66 -3.80 9.39
CA ILE A 121 3.02 -4.00 9.87
C ILE A 121 3.63 -2.65 10.24
N SER A 122 4.02 -2.51 11.51
CA SER A 122 4.73 -1.32 12.00
C SER A 122 6.21 -1.39 11.67
N ILE A 123 6.76 -0.38 10.99
CA ILE A 123 8.21 -0.31 10.75
C ILE A 123 8.83 0.90 11.44
N ASP A 124 9.83 0.62 12.28
CA ASP A 124 10.77 1.62 12.77
C ASP A 124 12.03 1.59 11.91
N ARG A 125 12.28 2.67 11.18
CA ARG A 125 13.41 2.76 10.25
C ARG A 125 14.70 3.20 10.93
N THR A 126 14.62 3.62 12.19
CA THR A 126 15.77 4.09 12.99
C THR A 126 16.34 2.96 13.85
N ASP A 127 15.55 1.94 14.15
CA ASP A 127 15.95 0.76 14.92
C ASP A 127 16.06 -0.46 14.00
N ARG A 128 17.30 -0.96 13.82
CA ARG A 128 17.58 -2.14 12.98
C ARG A 128 16.88 -3.41 13.51
N HIS A 129 16.84 -3.61 14.82
CA HIS A 129 16.21 -4.81 15.41
C HIS A 129 14.69 -4.75 15.25
N ALA A 130 14.09 -3.58 15.43
CA ALA A 130 12.66 -3.38 15.15
C ALA A 130 12.33 -3.61 13.68
N ALA A 131 13.18 -3.13 12.76
CA ALA A 131 13.01 -3.35 11.32
C ALA A 131 13.07 -4.85 10.96
N ILE A 132 13.98 -5.63 11.58
CA ILE A 132 14.06 -7.09 11.37
C ILE A 132 12.77 -7.76 11.85
N ARG A 133 12.27 -7.44 13.05
CA ARG A 133 10.99 -7.99 13.55
C ARG A 133 9.81 -7.67 12.61
N SER A 134 9.77 -6.48 12.05
CA SER A 134 8.73 -6.10 11.06
C SER A 134 8.82 -6.93 9.78
N LEU A 135 10.03 -7.29 9.33
CA LEU A 135 10.22 -8.18 8.19
C LEU A 135 9.77 -9.61 8.50
N ASP A 136 10.01 -10.11 9.71
CA ASP A 136 9.52 -11.43 10.16
C ASP A 136 7.99 -11.48 10.23
N GLU A 137 7.35 -10.39 10.66
CA GLU A 137 5.90 -10.27 10.67
C GLU A 137 5.34 -10.27 9.24
N ALA A 138 5.94 -9.49 8.33
CA ALA A 138 5.58 -9.47 6.92
C ALA A 138 5.71 -10.86 6.27
N ARG A 139 6.79 -11.58 6.57
CA ARG A 139 7.01 -12.94 6.08
C ARG A 139 5.91 -13.90 6.55
N ARG A 140 5.49 -13.81 7.82
CA ARG A 140 4.39 -14.64 8.36
C ARG A 140 3.07 -14.35 7.65
N LEU A 141 2.74 -13.10 7.39
CA LEU A 141 1.54 -12.73 6.63
C LEU A 141 1.59 -13.26 5.20
N LEU A 142 2.71 -13.12 4.51
CA LEU A 142 2.89 -13.67 3.18
C LEU A 142 2.73 -15.20 3.16
N ALA A 143 3.31 -15.90 4.15
CA ALA A 143 3.18 -17.35 4.28
C ALA A 143 1.74 -17.80 4.61
N SER A 144 0.92 -16.94 5.21
CA SER A 144 -0.51 -17.21 5.47
C SER A 144 -1.43 -16.89 4.28
N GLY A 145 -0.88 -16.53 3.12
CA GLY A 145 -1.66 -16.18 1.94
C GLY A 145 -2.16 -14.73 1.92
N THR A 146 -1.64 -13.86 2.80
CA THR A 146 -1.98 -12.43 2.81
C THR A 146 -0.93 -11.65 2.03
N HIS A 147 -1.34 -10.88 1.04
CA HIS A 147 -0.43 -9.98 0.33
C HIS A 147 0.16 -8.93 1.27
N VAL A 148 1.40 -8.56 1.04
CA VAL A 148 2.02 -7.44 1.76
C VAL A 148 2.42 -6.36 0.78
N TRP A 149 1.99 -5.13 1.03
CA TRP A 149 2.42 -3.97 0.27
C TRP A 149 3.53 -3.21 0.99
N ILE A 150 4.54 -2.85 0.22
CA ILE A 150 5.62 -1.98 0.64
C ILE A 150 6.00 -1.03 -0.50
N ALA A 151 6.08 0.27 -0.20
CA ALA A 151 6.68 1.23 -1.12
C ALA A 151 8.20 1.18 -0.96
N PRO A 152 8.97 0.75 -1.98
CA PRO A 152 10.42 0.59 -1.86
C PRO A 152 11.14 1.94 -1.65
N GLU A 153 10.54 3.04 -2.04
CA GLU A 153 11.02 4.41 -1.79
C GLU A 153 11.04 4.75 -0.29
N GLY A 154 10.16 4.12 0.47
CA GLY A 154 10.02 4.35 1.90
C GLY A 154 9.40 5.68 2.29
N THR A 155 9.00 6.52 1.36
CA THR A 155 8.29 7.80 1.57
C THR A 155 7.52 8.16 0.31
N ARG A 156 6.62 9.13 0.41
CA ARG A 156 5.87 9.64 -0.75
C ARG A 156 6.73 10.60 -1.58
N SER A 157 6.69 10.42 -2.88
CA SER A 157 7.28 11.37 -3.83
C SER A 157 6.47 12.68 -3.86
N ARG A 158 7.15 13.82 -3.84
CA ARG A 158 6.52 15.14 -3.96
C ARG A 158 6.33 15.55 -5.42
N THR A 159 7.20 15.09 -6.31
CA THR A 159 7.20 15.43 -7.73
C THR A 159 6.37 14.46 -8.57
N GLY A 160 6.20 13.23 -8.09
CA GLY A 160 5.65 12.10 -8.84
C GLY A 160 6.71 11.22 -9.47
N GLU A 161 7.98 11.68 -9.47
CA GLU A 161 9.11 10.88 -9.91
C GLU A 161 9.45 9.80 -8.89
N LEU A 162 10.02 8.70 -9.36
CA LEU A 162 10.41 7.58 -8.51
C LEU A 162 11.67 7.91 -7.70
N LEU A 163 11.55 7.87 -6.37
CA LEU A 163 12.64 8.13 -5.46
C LEU A 163 13.62 6.93 -5.38
N PRO A 164 14.82 7.12 -4.83
CA PRO A 164 15.76 6.02 -4.58
C PRO A 164 15.18 4.96 -3.65
N PHE A 165 15.36 3.69 -4.03
CA PHE A 165 14.84 2.56 -3.27
C PHE A 165 15.63 2.26 -2.00
N LYS A 166 14.92 1.82 -0.97
CA LYS A 166 15.49 1.33 0.28
C LYS A 166 15.69 -0.19 0.22
N LYS A 167 16.82 -0.67 0.70
CA LYS A 167 17.18 -2.09 0.66
C LYS A 167 16.24 -3.01 1.44
N GLY A 168 15.50 -2.48 2.43
CA GLY A 168 14.64 -3.27 3.34
C GLY A 168 13.56 -4.07 2.62
N ALA A 169 12.86 -3.49 1.64
CA ALA A 169 11.85 -4.18 0.85
C ALA A 169 12.42 -5.41 0.12
N PHE A 170 13.65 -5.32 -0.36
CA PHE A 170 14.32 -6.38 -1.11
C PHE A 170 14.96 -7.45 -0.22
N TYR A 171 15.22 -7.15 1.05
CA TYR A 171 15.51 -8.19 2.04
C TYR A 171 14.28 -9.04 2.30
N LEU A 172 13.10 -8.43 2.44
CA LEU A 172 11.85 -9.16 2.60
C LEU A 172 11.57 -10.07 1.39
N ALA A 173 11.75 -9.57 0.16
CA ALA A 173 11.58 -10.36 -1.05
C ALA A 173 12.47 -11.63 -1.07
N PHE A 174 13.72 -11.48 -0.65
CA PHE A 174 14.67 -12.59 -0.56
C PHE A 174 14.30 -13.62 0.48
N GLU A 175 13.91 -13.16 1.68
CA GLU A 175 13.53 -14.04 2.78
C GLU A 175 12.19 -14.75 2.54
N ALA A 176 11.23 -14.06 1.95
CA ALA A 176 9.91 -14.61 1.67
C ALA A 176 9.92 -15.60 0.50
N ARG A 177 10.88 -15.46 -0.45
CA ARG A 177 10.94 -16.25 -1.70
C ARG A 177 9.64 -16.27 -2.48
N LEU A 178 8.87 -15.21 -2.37
CA LEU A 178 7.60 -15.03 -3.07
C LEU A 178 7.75 -14.05 -4.24
N PRO A 179 6.87 -14.15 -5.24
CA PRO A 179 6.91 -13.23 -6.36
C PRO A 179 6.60 -11.79 -5.91
N ILE A 180 7.35 -10.86 -6.47
CA ILE A 180 7.06 -9.44 -6.38
C ILE A 180 6.03 -9.10 -7.45
N LEU A 181 4.93 -8.44 -7.06
CA LEU A 181 3.97 -7.86 -7.98
C LEU A 181 4.22 -6.35 -8.07
N PRO A 182 4.88 -5.86 -9.13
CA PRO A 182 5.05 -4.43 -9.32
C PRO A 182 3.74 -3.78 -9.74
N VAL A 183 3.40 -2.64 -9.12
CA VAL A 183 2.20 -1.87 -9.43
C VAL A 183 2.57 -0.41 -9.59
N THR A 184 2.28 0.18 -10.74
CA THR A 184 2.48 1.61 -10.97
C THR A 184 1.17 2.36 -10.75
N ILE A 185 1.22 3.45 -9.98
CA ILE A 185 0.06 4.30 -9.65
C ILE A 185 0.36 5.72 -10.12
N GLN A 186 -0.51 6.29 -10.94
CA GLN A 186 -0.45 7.66 -11.41
C GLN A 186 -1.73 8.41 -11.06
N GLY A 187 -1.62 9.71 -10.80
CA GLY A 187 -2.78 10.59 -10.64
C GLY A 187 -3.27 10.78 -9.20
N THR A 188 -2.96 9.90 -8.26
CA THR A 188 -3.39 10.02 -6.85
C THR A 188 -2.87 11.31 -6.18
N ARG A 189 -1.69 11.82 -6.57
CA ARG A 189 -1.17 13.11 -6.09
C ARG A 189 -2.04 14.30 -6.48
N ASN A 190 -2.81 14.19 -7.57
CA ASN A 190 -3.75 15.23 -8.00
C ASN A 190 -4.96 15.28 -7.05
N ALA A 191 -5.35 14.13 -6.47
CA ALA A 191 -6.35 14.09 -5.42
C ALA A 191 -5.83 14.59 -4.07
N LEU A 192 -4.60 14.22 -3.69
CA LEU A 192 -3.96 14.71 -2.46
C LEU A 192 -2.44 14.64 -2.60
N PRO A 193 -1.74 15.77 -2.77
CA PRO A 193 -0.28 15.82 -2.78
C PRO A 193 0.34 15.27 -1.48
N ALA A 194 1.62 14.88 -1.53
CA ALA A 194 2.34 14.27 -0.40
C ALA A 194 2.27 15.09 0.90
N GLU A 195 2.27 16.42 0.81
CA GLU A 195 2.19 17.37 1.95
C GLU A 195 0.81 18.06 2.04
N GLY A 196 -0.14 17.67 1.19
CA GLY A 196 -1.47 18.25 1.15
C GLY A 196 -2.34 17.80 2.33
N VAL A 197 -3.24 18.70 2.78
CA VAL A 197 -4.27 18.41 3.78
C VAL A 197 -5.69 18.52 3.20
N ARG A 198 -5.82 19.12 2.02
CA ARG A 198 -7.09 19.32 1.33
C ARG A 198 -7.14 18.47 0.08
N SER A 199 -8.11 17.59 0.00
CA SER A 199 -8.32 16.71 -1.15
C SER A 199 -8.99 17.45 -2.31
N THR A 200 -8.65 17.06 -3.53
CA THR A 200 -9.29 17.50 -4.78
C THR A 200 -10.07 16.33 -5.35
N PRO A 201 -11.39 16.44 -5.55
CA PRO A 201 -12.18 15.38 -6.15
C PRO A 201 -12.00 15.33 -7.68
N GLY A 202 -12.38 14.20 -8.29
CA GLY A 202 -12.39 14.02 -9.75
C GLY A 202 -11.01 13.71 -10.34
N ALA A 203 -10.08 13.18 -9.54
CA ALA A 203 -8.79 12.77 -10.08
C ALA A 203 -8.94 11.50 -10.94
N HIS A 204 -8.38 11.54 -12.15
CA HIS A 204 -8.17 10.36 -12.97
C HIS A 204 -6.92 9.64 -12.48
N VAL A 205 -7.08 8.37 -12.08
CA VAL A 205 -6.03 7.55 -11.51
C VAL A 205 -5.81 6.34 -12.40
N ARG A 206 -4.62 6.25 -12.97
CA ARG A 206 -4.20 5.09 -13.76
C ARG A 206 -3.37 4.16 -12.91
N VAL A 207 -3.73 2.89 -12.92
CA VAL A 207 -3.00 1.82 -12.22
C VAL A 207 -2.62 0.74 -13.21
N ARG A 208 -1.34 0.39 -13.25
CA ARG A 208 -0.86 -0.74 -14.05
C ARG A 208 -0.28 -1.80 -13.14
N ILE A 209 -0.85 -3.00 -13.20
CA ILE A 209 -0.32 -4.21 -12.58
C ILE A 209 0.61 -4.85 -13.59
N HIS A 210 1.90 -4.92 -13.26
CA HIS A 210 2.90 -5.52 -14.16
C HIS A 210 3.00 -7.02 -13.95
N PRO A 211 3.58 -7.77 -14.90
CA PRO A 211 3.95 -9.16 -14.68
C PRO A 211 4.80 -9.30 -13.41
N HIS A 212 4.54 -10.36 -12.65
CA HIS A 212 5.29 -10.60 -11.43
C HIS A 212 6.77 -10.91 -11.72
N ILE A 213 7.63 -10.55 -10.79
CA ILE A 213 9.07 -10.83 -10.83
C ILE A 213 9.37 -11.92 -9.81
N ASP A 214 9.89 -13.06 -10.26
CA ASP A 214 10.37 -14.11 -9.37
C ASP A 214 11.65 -13.64 -8.66
N ALA A 215 11.62 -13.58 -7.33
CA ALA A 215 12.75 -13.16 -6.52
C ALA A 215 13.78 -14.29 -6.27
N VAL A 216 13.41 -15.55 -6.49
CA VAL A 216 14.24 -16.73 -6.16
C VAL A 216 15.56 -16.73 -6.92
N PRO A 217 15.62 -16.56 -8.27
CA PRO A 217 16.88 -16.56 -9.03
C PRO A 217 17.82 -15.43 -8.61
N TYR A 218 17.28 -14.33 -8.11
CA TYR A 218 18.08 -13.22 -7.58
C TYR A 218 18.61 -13.52 -6.17
N ALA A 219 17.81 -14.17 -5.32
CA ALA A 219 18.20 -14.52 -3.96
C ALA A 219 19.40 -15.48 -3.93
N GLU A 220 19.46 -16.43 -4.86
CA GLU A 220 20.56 -17.39 -5.00
C GLU A 220 21.91 -16.72 -5.31
N ARG A 221 21.87 -15.51 -5.90
CA ARG A 221 23.06 -14.72 -6.25
C ARG A 221 23.53 -13.80 -5.09
N GLY A 222 22.87 -13.82 -3.94
CA GLY A 222 23.22 -13.04 -2.76
C GLY A 222 23.19 -11.52 -2.96
N LYS A 223 24.22 -10.82 -2.48
CA LYS A 223 24.28 -9.34 -2.57
C LYS A 223 24.18 -8.78 -3.99
N PRO A 224 24.91 -9.31 -5.01
CA PRO A 224 24.75 -8.88 -6.41
C PRO A 224 23.34 -9.11 -6.94
N GLY A 225 22.71 -10.24 -6.60
CA GLY A 225 21.35 -10.53 -7.01
C GLY A 225 20.33 -9.54 -6.43
N ARG A 226 20.53 -9.11 -5.18
CA ARG A 226 19.65 -8.07 -4.60
C ARG A 226 19.76 -6.74 -5.34
N ALA A 227 20.96 -6.33 -5.73
CA ALA A 227 21.13 -5.10 -6.52
C ALA A 227 20.44 -5.22 -7.88
N ALA A 228 20.59 -6.37 -8.55
CA ALA A 228 19.93 -6.64 -9.82
C ALA A 228 18.39 -6.68 -9.70
N LEU A 229 17.84 -7.26 -8.62
CA LEU A 229 16.41 -7.25 -8.36
C LEU A 229 15.88 -5.83 -8.11
N MET A 230 16.63 -5.01 -7.37
CA MET A 230 16.28 -3.60 -7.16
C MET A 230 16.20 -2.84 -8.47
N GLU A 231 17.16 -3.04 -9.36
CA GLU A 231 17.20 -2.40 -10.68
C GLU A 231 16.07 -2.88 -11.58
N GLU A 232 15.78 -4.18 -11.57
CA GLU A 232 14.67 -4.75 -12.35
C GLU A 232 13.31 -4.20 -11.90
N VAL A 233 13.03 -4.19 -10.59
CA VAL A 233 11.78 -3.60 -10.06
C VAL A 233 11.71 -2.10 -10.40
N ARG A 234 12.85 -1.39 -10.30
CA ARG A 234 12.91 0.03 -10.66
C ARG A 234 12.57 0.25 -12.13
N ARG A 235 13.19 -0.50 -13.02
CA ARG A 235 12.96 -0.42 -14.48
C ARG A 235 11.49 -0.68 -14.84
N VAL A 236 10.87 -1.68 -14.20
CA VAL A 236 9.47 -2.02 -14.43
C VAL A 236 8.54 -0.87 -13.96
N LEU A 237 8.78 -0.33 -12.76
CA LEU A 237 7.96 0.78 -12.25
C LEU A 237 8.16 2.07 -13.05
N GLU A 238 9.39 2.40 -13.47
CA GLU A 238 9.66 3.57 -14.33
C GLU A 238 8.99 3.45 -15.70
N GLY A 239 8.98 2.25 -16.27
CA GLY A 239 8.33 2.00 -17.56
C GLY A 239 6.80 2.08 -17.52
N GLY A 240 6.20 2.15 -16.33
CA GLY A 240 4.76 2.31 -16.13
C GLY A 240 4.32 3.72 -15.73
N LEU A 241 5.27 4.64 -15.43
CA LEU A 241 5.01 6.04 -15.04
C LEU A 241 4.85 7.02 -16.20
#